data_224feb81ac15f36cc934e8fc28a2cbee
#
_entry.id   224feb81ac15f36cc934e8fc28a2cbee
#
_cell.length_a   1.000
_cell.length_b   1.000
_cell.length_c   1.000
_cell.angle_alpha   90.00
_cell.angle_beta   90.00
_cell.angle_gamma   90.00
#
_symmetry.space_group_name_H-M   'P 1'
#
loop_
_entity.id
_entity.type
_entity.pdbx_description
1 polymer ?
#
loop_
_entity_poly.entity_id
_entity_poly.type
_entity_poly.pdbx_seq_one_letter_code
_entity_poly.pdbx_strand_id
1 'polypeptide(L)'
;MNRYDVIVVGAGHNGLTSAAFLAKAGLKVLVLERNPWIGGAAVSRALHPGWIYSNCSYVCSLLRPEIYRSLDLARHGLQIAPYGGGLTFTRDGDFIGGYADKDVRRR
;
A
#
# COMPACT_ATOMS: atom_id res chain seq x y z
N MET A 1 -17.43 -24.84 -17.44
CA MET A 1 -16.87 -23.48 -17.62
C MET A 1 -16.97 -22.70 -16.31
N ASN A 2 -15.87 -22.11 -15.84
CA ASN A 2 -15.94 -21.20 -14.69
C ASN A 2 -16.64 -19.90 -15.14
N ARG A 3 -17.77 -19.58 -14.52
CA ARG A 3 -18.51 -18.34 -14.76
C ARG A 3 -18.17 -17.37 -13.62
N TYR A 4 -17.85 -16.14 -13.94
CA TYR A 4 -17.62 -15.04 -13.02
C TYR A 4 -18.70 -13.98 -13.22
N ASP A 5 -19.12 -13.32 -12.14
CA ASP A 5 -20.09 -12.24 -12.18
C ASP A 5 -19.41 -10.91 -12.57
N VAL A 6 -18.15 -10.75 -12.14
CA VAL A 6 -17.35 -9.54 -12.37
C VAL A 6 -15.91 -9.91 -12.74
N ILE A 7 -15.34 -9.15 -13.67
CA ILE A 7 -13.92 -9.18 -14.00
C ILE A 7 -13.31 -7.81 -13.66
N VAL A 8 -12.31 -7.81 -12.80
CA VAL A 8 -11.51 -6.63 -12.45
C VAL A 8 -10.19 -6.71 -13.20
N VAL A 9 -9.88 -5.70 -14.02
CA VAL A 9 -8.63 -5.63 -14.77
C VAL A 9 -7.63 -4.74 -14.02
N GLY A 10 -6.53 -5.34 -13.57
CA GLY A 10 -5.49 -4.73 -12.77
C GLY A 10 -5.63 -5.07 -11.27
N ALA A 11 -4.57 -5.61 -10.69
CA ALA A 11 -4.47 -5.94 -9.27
C ALA A 11 -3.66 -4.90 -8.48
N GLY A 12 -3.86 -3.62 -8.78
CA GLY A 12 -3.42 -2.51 -7.94
C GLY A 12 -4.31 -2.37 -6.70
N HIS A 13 -3.94 -1.53 -5.74
CA HIS A 13 -4.67 -1.35 -4.48
C HIS A 13 -6.16 -0.99 -4.68
N ASN A 14 -6.51 -0.18 -5.68
CA ASN A 14 -7.90 0.16 -5.99
C ASN A 14 -8.67 -1.05 -6.55
N GLY A 15 -8.09 -1.76 -7.52
CA GLY A 15 -8.69 -2.97 -8.10
C GLY A 15 -8.89 -4.06 -7.06
N LEU A 16 -7.90 -4.30 -6.21
CA LEU A 16 -7.99 -5.27 -5.12
C LEU A 16 -9.05 -4.88 -4.09
N THR A 17 -9.15 -3.62 -3.72
CA THR A 17 -10.18 -3.11 -2.81
C THR A 17 -11.57 -3.33 -3.40
N SER A 18 -11.78 -2.95 -4.65
CA SER A 18 -13.05 -3.15 -5.35
C SER A 18 -13.42 -4.62 -5.44
N ALA A 19 -12.47 -5.47 -5.85
CA ALA A 19 -12.67 -6.91 -5.94
C ALA A 19 -13.05 -7.54 -4.58
N ALA A 20 -12.38 -7.11 -3.50
CA ALA A 20 -12.65 -7.60 -2.16
C ALA A 20 -14.08 -7.23 -1.68
N PHE A 21 -14.53 -6.00 -1.92
CA PHE A 21 -15.90 -5.59 -1.58
C PHE A 21 -16.95 -6.33 -2.42
N LEU A 22 -16.71 -6.52 -3.72
CA LEU A 22 -17.59 -7.28 -4.59
C LEU A 22 -17.68 -8.76 -4.15
N ALA A 23 -16.54 -9.37 -3.83
CA ALA A 23 -16.50 -10.73 -3.30
C ALA A 23 -17.21 -10.84 -1.94
N LYS A 24 -17.03 -9.84 -1.06
CA LYS A 24 -17.74 -9.77 0.22
C LYS A 24 -19.26 -9.64 0.04
N ALA A 25 -19.72 -9.04 -1.05
CA ALA A 25 -21.13 -8.98 -1.42
C ALA A 25 -21.65 -10.29 -2.05
N GLY A 26 -20.84 -11.35 -2.12
CA GLY A 26 -21.23 -12.67 -2.61
C GLY A 26 -21.02 -12.89 -4.10
N LEU A 27 -20.41 -11.94 -4.81
CA LEU A 27 -20.14 -12.07 -6.25
C LEU A 27 -18.89 -12.92 -6.51
N LYS A 28 -18.91 -13.69 -7.58
CA LYS A 28 -17.74 -14.41 -8.09
C LYS A 28 -16.87 -13.44 -8.90
N VAL A 29 -15.76 -13.03 -8.34
CA VAL A 29 -14.87 -12.03 -8.94
C VAL A 29 -13.62 -12.69 -9.51
N LEU A 30 -13.25 -12.34 -10.73
CA LEU A 30 -11.95 -12.64 -11.33
C LEU A 30 -11.13 -11.36 -11.39
N VAL A 31 -9.91 -11.41 -10.88
CA VAL A 31 -8.95 -10.31 -11.03
C VAL A 31 -7.87 -10.73 -12.03
N LEU A 32 -7.64 -9.89 -13.04
CA LEU A 32 -6.61 -10.10 -14.04
C LEU A 32 -5.49 -9.07 -13.85
N GLU A 33 -4.26 -9.55 -13.72
CA GLU A 33 -3.06 -8.72 -13.62
C GLU A 33 -2.04 -9.17 -14.66
N ARG A 34 -1.45 -8.22 -15.39
CA ARG A 34 -0.46 -8.52 -16.42
C ARG A 34 0.95 -8.75 -15.88
N ASN A 35 1.26 -8.18 -14.70
CA ASN A 35 2.56 -8.35 -14.06
C ASN A 35 2.59 -9.64 -13.25
N PRO A 36 3.78 -10.22 -13.02
CA PRO A 36 3.93 -11.40 -12.16
C PRO A 36 3.75 -11.10 -10.67
N TRP A 37 3.50 -9.86 -10.30
CA TRP A 37 3.24 -9.42 -8.92
C TRP A 37 1.97 -8.59 -8.85
N ILE A 38 1.29 -8.66 -7.71
CA ILE A 38 0.09 -7.88 -7.40
C ILE A 38 0.44 -6.72 -6.46
N GLY A 39 -0.37 -5.65 -6.48
CA GLY A 39 -0.22 -4.48 -5.60
C GLY A 39 -0.08 -3.16 -6.36
N GLY A 40 0.25 -3.19 -7.65
CA GLY A 40 0.42 -1.97 -8.46
C GLY A 40 1.50 -1.05 -7.88
N ALA A 41 1.16 0.22 -7.63
CA ALA A 41 2.08 1.19 -7.03
C ALA A 41 2.41 0.90 -5.55
N ALA A 42 1.61 0.07 -4.86
CA ALA A 42 1.84 -0.30 -3.47
C ALA A 42 2.77 -1.52 -3.30
N VAL A 43 3.30 -2.05 -4.40
CA VAL A 43 4.17 -3.24 -4.35
C VAL A 43 5.52 -2.92 -3.72
N SER A 44 6.00 -3.85 -2.87
CA SER A 44 7.37 -3.86 -2.39
C SER A 44 8.17 -4.91 -3.15
N ARG A 45 9.40 -4.58 -3.53
CA ARG A 45 10.26 -5.44 -4.35
C ARG A 45 11.67 -5.52 -3.79
N ALA A 46 12.29 -6.68 -3.95
CA ALA A 46 13.71 -6.86 -3.71
C ALA A 46 14.48 -6.28 -4.92
N LEU A 47 14.99 -5.08 -4.78
CA LEU A 47 15.81 -4.39 -5.80
C LEU A 47 17.31 -4.63 -5.60
N HIS A 48 17.70 -5.05 -4.41
CA HIS A 48 19.05 -5.45 -4.03
C HIS A 48 18.96 -6.69 -3.14
N PRO A 49 19.90 -7.64 -3.21
CA PRO A 49 19.90 -8.82 -2.34
C PRO A 49 19.79 -8.43 -0.84
N GLY A 50 18.82 -9.03 -0.16
CA GLY A 50 18.56 -8.76 1.28
C GLY A 50 17.77 -7.48 1.59
N TRP A 51 17.40 -6.67 0.59
CA TRP A 51 16.68 -5.43 0.78
C TRP A 51 15.36 -5.39 0.02
N ILE A 52 14.28 -5.07 0.73
CA ILE A 52 12.94 -4.90 0.16
C ILE A 52 12.55 -3.44 0.25
N TYR A 53 12.17 -2.87 -0.87
CA TYR A 53 11.79 -1.47 -0.99
C TYR A 53 10.36 -1.34 -1.47
N SER A 54 9.63 -0.36 -0.94
CA SER A 54 8.39 0.09 -1.56
C SER A 54 8.71 0.78 -2.88
N ASN A 55 8.03 0.36 -3.95
CA ASN A 55 8.29 0.91 -5.27
C ASN A 55 7.84 2.37 -5.40
N CYS A 56 6.62 2.68 -4.92
CA CYS A 56 6.04 4.02 -5.03
C CYS A 56 5.20 4.43 -3.80
N SER A 57 5.03 3.55 -2.81
CA SER A 57 4.11 3.78 -1.69
C SER A 57 4.83 3.54 -0.36
N TYR A 58 5.71 4.45 -0.02
CA TYR A 58 6.53 4.38 1.20
C TYR A 58 5.78 4.81 2.47
N VAL A 59 4.63 5.46 2.33
CA VAL A 59 3.78 5.91 3.45
C VAL A 59 2.34 5.50 3.21
N CYS A 60 1.71 4.90 4.21
CA CYS A 60 0.29 4.58 4.20
C CYS A 60 -0.51 5.74 4.83
N SER A 61 -0.72 6.81 4.05
CA SER A 61 -1.39 8.04 4.52
C SER A 61 -2.86 8.17 4.10
N LEU A 62 -3.27 7.49 3.04
CA LEU A 62 -4.57 7.68 2.41
C LEU A 62 -5.50 6.47 2.50
N LEU A 63 -5.07 5.37 3.14
CA LEU A 63 -5.93 4.22 3.38
C LEU A 63 -7.04 4.60 4.36
N ARG A 64 -8.26 4.58 3.89
CA ARG A 64 -9.43 4.98 4.69
C ARG A 64 -9.69 3.95 5.79
N PRO A 65 -9.96 4.41 7.03
CA PRO A 65 -10.25 3.50 8.16
C PRO A 65 -11.42 2.55 7.90
N GLU A 66 -12.40 2.99 7.10
CA GLU A 66 -13.56 2.17 6.74
C GLU A 66 -13.15 0.95 5.91
N ILE A 67 -12.21 1.09 4.98
CA ILE A 67 -11.67 -0.01 4.17
C ILE A 67 -10.92 -0.98 5.09
N TYR A 68 -10.04 -0.43 5.95
CA TYR A 68 -9.26 -1.21 6.90
C TYR A 68 -10.13 -2.11 7.78
N ARG A 69 -11.21 -1.53 8.35
CA ARG A 69 -12.14 -2.25 9.22
C ARG A 69 -13.05 -3.20 8.44
N SER A 70 -13.64 -2.72 7.33
CA SER A 70 -14.60 -3.52 6.56
C SER A 70 -14.00 -4.76 5.94
N LEU A 71 -12.74 -4.72 5.55
CA LEU A 71 -12.02 -5.86 4.99
C LEU A 71 -11.18 -6.62 6.02
N ASP A 72 -11.24 -6.21 7.31
CA ASP A 72 -10.48 -6.82 8.42
C ASP A 72 -8.99 -7.01 8.08
N LEU A 73 -8.36 -5.95 7.55
CA LEU A 73 -7.01 -6.03 7.00
C LEU A 73 -5.97 -6.41 8.04
N ALA A 74 -6.21 -6.09 9.33
CA ALA A 74 -5.35 -6.52 10.43
C ALA A 74 -5.30 -8.04 10.55
N ARG A 75 -6.45 -8.73 10.45
CA ARG A 75 -6.53 -10.19 10.47
C ARG A 75 -5.78 -10.82 9.29
N HIS A 76 -5.71 -10.13 8.17
CA HIS A 76 -4.97 -10.55 6.99
C HIS A 76 -3.48 -10.13 7.02
N GLY A 77 -2.98 -9.65 8.15
CA GLY A 77 -1.56 -9.40 8.39
C GLY A 77 -1.10 -7.97 8.08
N LEU A 78 -2.00 -7.04 7.72
CA LEU A 78 -1.60 -5.64 7.53
C LEU A 78 -1.23 -5.01 8.86
N GLN A 79 0.03 -4.59 8.98
CA GLN A 79 0.55 -3.83 10.11
C GLN A 79 0.97 -2.44 9.63
N ILE A 80 0.52 -1.41 10.33
CA ILE A 80 0.88 -0.01 10.03
C ILE A 80 1.71 0.50 11.21
N ALA A 81 2.98 0.77 10.95
CA ALA A 81 3.89 1.36 11.94
C ALA A 81 3.83 2.89 11.87
N PRO A 82 3.99 3.58 13.02
CA PRO A 82 4.12 5.03 13.02
C PRO A 82 5.32 5.50 12.19
N TYR A 83 5.12 6.56 11.42
CA TYR A 83 6.20 7.18 10.65
C TYR A 83 6.87 8.26 11.50
N GLY A 84 8.16 8.07 11.80
CA GLY A 84 8.92 8.94 12.71
C GLY A 84 9.39 10.25 12.09
N GLY A 85 9.44 10.37 10.79
CA GLY A 85 9.88 11.56 10.08
C GLY A 85 10.67 11.27 8.80
N GLY A 86 11.10 12.30 8.11
CA GLY A 86 11.87 12.19 6.88
C GLY A 86 12.91 13.29 6.75
N LEU A 87 13.89 13.06 5.89
CA LEU A 87 14.92 14.02 5.53
C LEU A 87 14.83 14.32 4.04
N THR A 88 14.91 15.58 3.68
CA THR A 88 15.05 16.04 2.30
C THR A 88 16.42 16.71 2.17
N PHE A 89 17.30 16.10 1.40
CA PHE A 89 18.64 16.64 1.14
C PHE A 89 18.57 17.76 0.11
N THR A 90 19.33 18.83 0.36
CA THR A 90 19.48 19.96 -0.54
C THR A 90 20.73 19.79 -1.40
N ARG A 91 20.86 20.58 -2.48
CA ARG A 91 21.99 20.45 -3.42
C ARG A 91 23.34 20.92 -2.85
N ASP A 92 23.30 21.74 -1.84
CA ASP A 92 24.47 22.30 -1.12
C ASP A 92 24.99 21.39 0.01
N GLY A 93 24.37 20.21 0.16
CA GLY A 93 24.80 19.20 1.13
C GLY A 93 24.15 19.33 2.50
N ASP A 94 23.20 20.25 2.64
CA ASP A 94 22.39 20.41 3.85
C ASP A 94 21.11 19.55 3.74
N PHE A 95 20.23 19.59 4.74
CA PHE A 95 18.96 18.87 4.73
C PHE A 95 17.86 19.60 5.49
N ILE A 96 16.62 19.31 5.11
CA ILE A 96 15.41 19.72 5.82
C ILE A 96 14.82 18.48 6.49
N GLY A 97 14.72 18.52 7.82
CA GLY A 97 14.13 17.43 8.62
C GLY A 97 12.66 17.68 8.94
N GLY A 98 11.80 16.71 8.66
CA GLY A 98 10.42 16.67 9.12
C GLY A 98 10.25 15.54 10.14
N TYR A 99 10.09 15.87 11.42
CA TYR A 99 9.96 14.88 12.49
C TYR A 99 8.56 14.88 13.08
N ALA A 100 8.04 13.70 13.42
CA ALA A 100 6.79 13.56 14.13
C ALA A 100 6.90 14.04 15.58
N ASP A 101 8.07 13.84 16.19
CA ASP A 101 8.38 14.30 17.54
C ASP A 101 8.61 15.83 17.56
N LYS A 102 7.83 16.51 18.40
CA LYS A 102 7.91 17.98 18.56
C LYS A 102 9.22 18.45 19.21
N ASP A 103 9.82 17.62 20.04
CA ASP A 103 11.06 17.97 20.75
C ASP A 103 12.28 17.90 19.83
N VAL A 104 12.26 17.03 18.85
CA VAL A 104 13.30 16.96 17.81
C VAL A 104 13.19 18.12 16.82
N ARG A 105 11.99 18.65 16.57
CA ARG A 105 11.77 19.81 15.68
C ARG A 105 12.38 21.12 16.20
N ARG A 106 12.68 21.18 17.49
CA ARG A 106 13.19 22.42 18.15
C ARG A 106 14.70 22.49 18.27
N ARG A 107 15.41 21.49 17.75
CA ARG A 107 16.87 21.42 17.70
C ARG A 107 17.38 21.72 16.29
#